data_989cf1bb56e16148195b393133215252
#
_entry.id   989cf1bb56e16148195b393133215252
#
_cell.length_a   1.000
_cell.length_b   1.000
_cell.length_c   1.000
_cell.angle_alpha   90.00
_cell.angle_beta   90.00
_cell.angle_gamma   90.00
#
_symmetry.space_group_name_H-M   'P 1'
#
loop_
_entity.id
_entity.type
_entity.pdbx_description
1 polymer ?
#
loop_
_entity_poly.entity_id
_entity_poly.type
_entity_poly.pdbx_seq_one_letter_code
_entity_poly.pdbx_strand_id
1 'polypeptide(L)'
;LRTFFLVTVLAGAATSFVASAAAPVWSGYAANAQHTAAAPARGQKMSGIVWQTPVDLDPQKSGNELFIHYGSPMFTANNTVLVPVKTLAAGGYQLEAHSGKDGTLLWTLPSDWVVPQAEWTPPFPAQIDSANRVYIAAAGGTVLYRDTANKGAGKSGRLAFYGLSIFNEYAKQLTQTVMIDTPITADASNNIYFGFVVTGNNKANLQSGIARIAANGTGTWVSATAAAGSKSITQVAMNCAPAISADGSTVYITVSNGSAGVLLALDSTTLATKSQAPLTDPSSGQAAWVVDLSSAAPTIGPDGDVYYGVLENPYPNHNNRGWLLHFDATLATLKTPGSFGWDATASVVPSTAIPNYKGSSSYLVMVKYNNYIGIGTGNGENEIAILDPEATQPDEYSNPPVTVMKEVETLLGPTPAPGGGVYEWCINSAVVDAASSSVFAGSEDGNFYRWNIATNKISQSLPLNAPTPEAYTPSMVGPDGKIYAINNAILYAIGK
;
A
#
# COMPACT_ATOMS: atom_id res chain seq x y z
N LEU A 1 4.51 -78.02 -30.77
CA LEU A 1 4.33 -76.98 -29.73
C LEU A 1 5.17 -75.81 -30.11
N ARG A 2 4.55 -74.63 -30.50
CA ARG A 2 5.20 -73.33 -30.72
C ARG A 2 4.79 -72.41 -29.59
N THR A 3 5.77 -72.03 -28.77
CA THR A 3 5.56 -71.12 -27.67
C THR A 3 5.69 -69.66 -28.19
N PHE A 4 4.63 -68.85 -28.10
CA PHE A 4 4.66 -67.41 -28.37
C PHE A 4 5.07 -66.67 -27.07
N PHE A 5 6.16 -65.89 -27.11
CA PHE A 5 6.49 -64.91 -26.09
C PHE A 5 5.80 -63.58 -26.41
N LEU A 6 4.92 -63.13 -25.51
CA LEU A 6 4.30 -61.82 -25.57
C LEU A 6 5.24 -60.83 -24.85
N VAL A 7 5.82 -59.91 -25.60
CA VAL A 7 6.60 -58.79 -25.02
C VAL A 7 5.67 -57.65 -24.78
N THR A 8 5.38 -57.34 -23.50
CA THR A 8 4.62 -56.18 -23.09
C THR A 8 5.58 -55.00 -22.96
N VAL A 9 5.49 -54.02 -23.85
CA VAL A 9 6.19 -52.75 -23.75
C VAL A 9 5.37 -51.84 -22.85
N LEU A 10 5.87 -51.57 -21.62
CA LEU A 10 5.34 -50.51 -20.76
C LEU A 10 5.88 -49.14 -21.25
N ALA A 11 5.03 -48.36 -21.87
CA ALA A 11 5.29 -46.98 -22.15
C ALA A 11 5.12 -46.18 -20.85
N GLY A 12 6.24 -45.83 -20.18
CA GLY A 12 6.26 -44.93 -19.05
C GLY A 12 5.98 -43.51 -19.52
N ALA A 13 4.78 -42.95 -19.22
CA ALA A 13 4.54 -41.53 -19.39
C ALA A 13 5.33 -40.76 -18.36
N ALA A 14 6.40 -40.10 -18.79
CA ALA A 14 7.12 -39.14 -17.97
C ALA A 14 6.27 -37.87 -17.82
N THR A 15 5.56 -37.75 -16.71
CA THR A 15 4.92 -36.48 -16.30
C THR A 15 6.03 -35.55 -15.87
N SER A 16 6.36 -34.61 -16.73
CA SER A 16 7.20 -33.46 -16.36
C SER A 16 6.46 -32.60 -15.35
N PHE A 17 6.82 -32.73 -14.08
CA PHE A 17 6.44 -31.73 -13.07
C PHE A 17 7.11 -30.41 -13.43
N VAL A 18 6.33 -29.49 -13.99
CA VAL A 18 6.74 -28.08 -14.02
C VAL A 18 6.67 -27.60 -12.56
N ALA A 19 7.82 -27.44 -11.93
CA ALA A 19 7.87 -26.84 -10.60
C ALA A 19 7.20 -25.46 -10.68
N SER A 20 6.11 -25.27 -9.96
CA SER A 20 5.49 -23.96 -9.79
C SER A 20 6.52 -23.04 -9.15
N ALA A 21 6.69 -21.83 -9.70
CA ALA A 21 7.53 -20.83 -9.07
C ALA A 21 6.96 -20.53 -7.68
N ALA A 22 7.85 -20.35 -6.69
CA ALA A 22 7.42 -19.95 -5.36
C ALA A 22 6.69 -18.61 -5.42
N ALA A 23 5.62 -18.47 -4.62
CA ALA A 23 4.84 -17.24 -4.55
C ALA A 23 5.73 -16.04 -4.13
N PRO A 24 5.41 -14.80 -4.54
CA PRO A 24 6.12 -13.61 -4.10
C PRO A 24 6.01 -13.46 -2.58
N VAL A 25 7.01 -12.83 -1.98
CA VAL A 25 7.06 -12.65 -0.52
C VAL A 25 6.61 -11.26 -0.09
N TRP A 26 6.64 -10.30 -1.02
CA TRP A 26 6.07 -8.96 -0.90
C TRP A 26 5.43 -8.62 -2.23
N SER A 27 4.12 -8.82 -2.33
CA SER A 27 3.46 -8.89 -3.64
C SER A 27 3.00 -7.55 -4.21
N GLY A 28 2.86 -6.53 -3.37
CA GLY A 28 2.32 -5.22 -3.76
C GLY A 28 2.31 -4.24 -2.60
N TYR A 29 1.31 -3.38 -2.57
CA TYR A 29 1.11 -2.38 -1.53
C TYR A 29 1.11 -3.02 -0.13
N ALA A 30 1.88 -2.46 0.81
CA ALA A 30 2.00 -2.93 2.19
C ALA A 30 2.08 -4.46 2.36
N ALA A 31 2.90 -5.12 1.55
CA ALA A 31 3.27 -6.52 1.54
C ALA A 31 2.29 -7.49 0.85
N ASN A 32 1.01 -7.44 1.14
CA ASN A 32 0.02 -8.44 0.73
C ASN A 32 -1.37 -7.84 0.53
N ALA A 33 -2.32 -8.65 0.14
CA ALA A 33 -3.69 -8.22 -0.15
C ALA A 33 -4.47 -7.69 1.07
N GLN A 34 -4.02 -7.96 2.30
CA GLN A 34 -4.58 -7.44 3.54
C GLN A 34 -3.88 -6.17 4.03
N HIS A 35 -2.78 -5.77 3.39
CA HIS A 35 -1.95 -4.61 3.73
C HIS A 35 -1.33 -4.67 5.13
N THR A 36 -0.86 -5.85 5.53
CA THR A 36 -0.37 -6.06 6.90
C THR A 36 1.02 -5.50 7.17
N ALA A 37 1.79 -5.16 6.14
CA ALA A 37 3.20 -4.74 6.19
C ALA A 37 4.11 -5.68 6.99
N ALA A 38 3.76 -6.97 7.08
CA ALA A 38 4.53 -7.97 7.79
C ALA A 38 5.78 -8.39 7.01
N ALA A 39 6.93 -8.37 7.67
CA ALA A 39 8.19 -8.80 7.07
C ALA A 39 8.17 -10.31 6.76
N PRO A 40 8.58 -10.73 5.56
CA PRO A 40 8.62 -12.15 5.16
C PRO A 40 9.80 -12.90 5.78
N ALA A 41 10.80 -12.18 6.27
CA ALA A 41 12.02 -12.72 6.86
C ALA A 41 12.50 -11.80 7.98
N ARG A 42 13.37 -12.33 8.85
CA ARG A 42 14.05 -11.51 9.86
C ARG A 42 14.97 -10.48 9.20
N GLY A 43 14.78 -9.21 9.54
CA GLY A 43 15.63 -8.11 9.04
C GLY A 43 17.08 -8.26 9.51
N GLN A 44 18.01 -8.05 8.58
CA GLN A 44 19.44 -8.03 8.85
C GLN A 44 19.80 -6.88 9.80
N LYS A 45 21.04 -6.88 10.31
CA LYS A 45 21.60 -5.70 10.95
C LYS A 45 21.78 -4.59 9.92
N MET A 46 21.41 -3.36 10.27
CA MET A 46 21.59 -2.18 9.42
C MET A 46 23.08 -1.76 9.43
N SER A 47 23.92 -2.53 8.76
CA SER A 47 25.37 -2.34 8.77
C SER A 47 25.86 -1.30 7.77
N GLY A 48 25.07 -1.00 6.76
CA GLY A 48 25.36 -0.04 5.71
C GLY A 48 24.45 -0.20 4.50
N ILE A 49 24.62 0.67 3.51
CA ILE A 49 23.95 0.60 2.21
C ILE A 49 24.71 -0.41 1.35
N VAL A 50 24.01 -1.43 0.87
CA VAL A 50 24.56 -2.46 -0.02
C VAL A 50 24.52 -2.01 -1.47
N TRP A 51 23.36 -1.46 -1.87
CA TRP A 51 23.15 -0.84 -3.18
C TRP A 51 22.00 0.17 -3.10
N GLN A 52 21.87 0.98 -4.12
CA GLN A 52 20.82 1.98 -4.24
C GLN A 52 20.44 2.22 -5.69
N THR A 53 19.21 2.70 -5.95
CA THR A 53 18.74 3.07 -7.28
C THR A 53 17.71 4.19 -7.17
N PRO A 54 17.63 5.13 -8.12
CA PRO A 54 16.60 6.15 -8.11
C PRO A 54 15.21 5.52 -8.32
N VAL A 55 14.19 6.05 -7.64
CA VAL A 55 12.77 5.75 -7.86
C VAL A 55 12.07 6.87 -8.63
N ASP A 56 12.78 7.98 -8.83
CA ASP A 56 12.32 9.13 -9.61
C ASP A 56 13.53 9.77 -10.31
N LEU A 57 13.45 9.87 -11.64
CA LEU A 57 14.50 10.44 -12.47
C LEU A 57 14.34 11.96 -12.68
N ASP A 58 13.18 12.50 -12.30
CA ASP A 58 12.87 13.92 -12.38
C ASP A 58 11.95 14.33 -11.22
N PRO A 59 12.50 14.41 -9.98
CA PRO A 59 11.73 14.69 -8.77
C PRO A 59 11.14 16.09 -8.78
N GLN A 60 9.84 16.19 -8.48
CA GLN A 60 9.15 17.47 -8.30
C GLN A 60 9.29 17.94 -6.87
N LYS A 61 9.70 19.19 -6.69
CA LYS A 61 9.89 19.83 -5.39
C LYS A 61 9.19 21.19 -5.31
N SER A 62 8.67 21.52 -4.13
CA SER A 62 8.29 22.87 -3.75
C SER A 62 9.22 23.34 -2.63
N GLY A 63 10.11 24.28 -2.93
CA GLY A 63 11.20 24.57 -2.02
C GLY A 63 12.11 23.36 -1.81
N ASN A 64 12.22 22.88 -0.57
CA ASN A 64 12.96 21.66 -0.24
C ASN A 64 12.07 20.41 -0.13
N GLU A 65 10.75 20.58 -0.15
CA GLU A 65 9.79 19.52 0.01
C GLU A 65 9.62 18.72 -1.29
N LEU A 66 9.60 17.40 -1.18
CA LEU A 66 9.45 16.48 -2.30
C LEU A 66 7.98 16.05 -2.41
N PHE A 67 7.30 16.47 -3.50
CA PHE A 67 5.86 16.23 -3.71
C PHE A 67 5.56 14.91 -4.41
N ILE A 68 5.98 13.79 -3.82
CA ILE A 68 5.67 12.48 -4.39
C ILE A 68 5.50 11.46 -3.27
N HIS A 69 4.40 10.68 -3.37
CA HIS A 69 4.23 9.46 -2.61
C HIS A 69 4.88 8.31 -3.37
N TYR A 70 5.95 7.71 -2.86
CA TYR A 70 6.63 6.63 -3.58
C TYR A 70 5.96 5.28 -3.34
N GLY A 71 5.77 4.54 -4.44
CA GLY A 71 5.23 3.18 -4.40
C GLY A 71 6.17 2.20 -3.72
N SER A 72 5.59 1.22 -3.04
CA SER A 72 6.34 0.14 -2.41
C SER A 72 7.01 -0.74 -3.46
N PRO A 73 8.33 -0.93 -3.44
CA PRO A 73 8.98 -2.03 -4.14
C PRO A 73 8.42 -3.38 -3.69
N MET A 74 8.56 -4.38 -4.57
CA MET A 74 8.05 -5.73 -4.34
C MET A 74 9.18 -6.74 -4.45
N PHE A 75 8.97 -7.94 -3.87
CA PHE A 75 9.99 -8.97 -3.83
C PHE A 75 9.43 -10.32 -4.24
N THR A 76 10.12 -10.97 -5.17
CA THR A 76 9.90 -12.38 -5.45
C THR A 76 10.66 -13.27 -4.44
N ALA A 77 10.24 -14.52 -4.29
CA ALA A 77 10.97 -15.48 -3.45
C ALA A 77 12.43 -15.73 -3.91
N ASN A 78 12.74 -15.43 -5.18
CA ASN A 78 14.09 -15.54 -5.74
C ASN A 78 14.93 -14.27 -5.55
N ASN A 79 14.48 -13.36 -4.68
CA ASN A 79 15.17 -12.10 -4.39
C ASN A 79 15.32 -11.16 -5.61
N THR A 80 14.34 -11.15 -6.51
CA THR A 80 14.23 -10.08 -7.50
C THR A 80 13.44 -8.94 -6.86
N VAL A 81 13.99 -7.74 -6.92
CA VAL A 81 13.36 -6.50 -6.43
C VAL A 81 12.73 -5.78 -7.60
N LEU A 82 11.41 -5.56 -7.55
CA LEU A 82 10.68 -4.80 -8.55
C LEU A 82 10.47 -3.38 -8.04
N VAL A 83 11.02 -2.42 -8.75
CA VAL A 83 11.08 -1.01 -8.34
C VAL A 83 10.21 -0.17 -9.28
N PRO A 84 9.11 0.42 -8.80
CA PRO A 84 8.38 1.43 -9.55
C PRO A 84 9.24 2.69 -9.71
N VAL A 85 9.40 3.18 -10.93
CA VAL A 85 10.25 4.34 -11.24
C VAL A 85 9.45 5.36 -12.04
N LYS A 86 9.38 6.61 -11.54
CA LYS A 86 8.89 7.75 -12.29
C LYS A 86 10.03 8.27 -13.17
N THR A 87 9.75 8.49 -14.48
CA THR A 87 10.81 8.80 -15.46
C THR A 87 10.80 10.25 -15.95
N LEU A 88 9.70 10.98 -15.77
CA LEU A 88 9.54 12.37 -16.24
C LEU A 88 8.76 13.18 -15.19
N ALA A 89 8.95 14.49 -15.13
CA ALA A 89 8.24 15.40 -14.25
C ALA A 89 6.70 15.31 -14.43
N ALA A 90 6.22 15.32 -15.66
CA ALA A 90 4.80 15.32 -16.01
C ALA A 90 4.38 14.01 -16.67
N GLY A 91 4.49 12.92 -15.95
CA GLY A 91 4.17 11.59 -16.46
C GLY A 91 5.42 10.77 -16.73
N GLY A 92 5.26 9.60 -17.32
CA GLY A 92 6.35 8.65 -17.51
C GLY A 92 6.54 7.75 -16.31
N TYR A 93 6.37 6.46 -16.56
CA TYR A 93 6.42 5.43 -15.54
C TYR A 93 7.03 4.15 -16.13
N GLN A 94 7.84 3.50 -15.36
CA GLN A 94 8.36 2.18 -15.70
C GLN A 94 8.53 1.33 -14.44
N LEU A 95 8.56 0.03 -14.64
CA LEU A 95 8.95 -0.91 -13.60
C LEU A 95 10.32 -1.47 -13.94
N GLU A 96 11.24 -1.39 -12.99
CA GLU A 96 12.57 -1.99 -13.09
C GLU A 96 12.68 -3.21 -12.19
N ALA A 97 13.33 -4.27 -12.68
CA ALA A 97 13.67 -5.43 -11.88
C ALA A 97 15.17 -5.43 -11.61
N HIS A 98 15.51 -5.52 -10.34
CA HIS A 98 16.89 -5.55 -9.87
C HIS A 98 17.19 -6.86 -9.12
N SER A 99 18.43 -7.28 -9.18
CA SER A 99 18.94 -8.33 -8.30
C SER A 99 18.97 -7.81 -6.85
N GLY A 100 18.28 -8.45 -5.93
CA GLY A 100 18.32 -8.09 -4.51
C GLY A 100 19.72 -8.29 -3.88
N LYS A 101 20.58 -9.06 -4.54
CA LYS A 101 21.95 -9.27 -4.07
C LYS A 101 22.81 -8.01 -4.16
N ASP A 102 22.76 -7.33 -5.31
CA ASP A 102 23.74 -6.30 -5.68
C ASP A 102 23.15 -5.10 -6.46
N GLY A 103 21.83 -5.06 -6.66
CA GLY A 103 21.15 -4.00 -7.39
C GLY A 103 21.31 -4.05 -8.92
N THR A 104 21.93 -5.09 -9.48
CA THR A 104 22.06 -5.22 -10.94
C THR A 104 20.71 -5.20 -11.62
N LEU A 105 20.51 -4.31 -12.59
CA LEU A 105 19.29 -4.23 -13.41
C LEU A 105 19.14 -5.49 -14.26
N LEU A 106 18.01 -6.18 -14.12
CA LEU A 106 17.70 -7.42 -14.83
C LEU A 106 16.84 -7.18 -16.08
N TRP A 107 15.83 -6.33 -15.93
CA TRP A 107 14.94 -5.93 -17.03
C TRP A 107 14.13 -4.67 -16.65
N THR A 108 13.56 -4.03 -17.66
CA THR A 108 12.68 -2.86 -17.51
C THR A 108 11.38 -3.11 -18.27
N LEU A 109 10.26 -2.68 -17.74
CA LEU A 109 8.96 -2.66 -18.37
C LEU A 109 8.43 -1.21 -18.39
N PRO A 110 8.58 -0.49 -19.51
CA PRO A 110 8.03 0.86 -19.63
C PRO A 110 6.50 0.81 -19.73
N SER A 111 5.84 1.82 -19.17
CA SER A 111 4.41 2.03 -19.29
C SER A 111 4.11 3.31 -20.08
N ASP A 112 2.99 3.32 -20.77
CA ASP A 112 2.38 4.51 -21.35
C ASP A 112 1.35 5.19 -20.43
N TRP A 113 1.29 4.77 -19.15
CA TRP A 113 0.50 5.43 -18.11
C TRP A 113 1.11 6.81 -17.81
N VAL A 114 0.25 7.82 -17.79
CA VAL A 114 0.64 9.17 -17.39
C VAL A 114 0.26 9.36 -15.94
N VAL A 115 1.24 9.70 -15.12
CA VAL A 115 1.04 9.98 -13.70
C VAL A 115 0.03 11.12 -13.57
N PRO A 116 -1.05 10.96 -12.74
CA PRO A 116 -2.00 12.02 -12.50
C PRO A 116 -1.32 13.29 -12.00
N GLN A 117 -1.71 14.43 -12.52
CA GLN A 117 -1.27 15.72 -12.01
C GLN A 117 -2.10 16.03 -10.76
N ALA A 118 -1.50 15.83 -9.60
CA ALA A 118 -2.04 16.20 -8.31
C ALA A 118 -0.98 16.99 -7.54
N GLU A 119 -1.37 17.68 -6.48
CA GLU A 119 -0.42 18.39 -5.61
C GLU A 119 0.62 17.41 -5.04
N TRP A 120 0.16 16.21 -4.67
CA TRP A 120 1.00 15.08 -4.31
C TRP A 120 0.87 14.00 -5.38
N THR A 121 1.88 13.87 -6.21
CA THR A 121 1.87 12.89 -7.31
C THR A 121 1.95 11.47 -6.77
N PRO A 122 0.96 10.61 -7.00
CA PRO A 122 0.98 9.24 -6.54
C PRO A 122 1.82 8.35 -7.45
N PRO A 123 2.85 7.68 -6.95
CA PRO A 123 3.49 6.60 -7.66
C PRO A 123 2.80 5.30 -7.31
N PHE A 124 2.01 4.76 -8.20
CA PHE A 124 1.34 3.50 -7.94
C PHE A 124 2.31 2.33 -7.96
N PRO A 125 2.35 1.51 -6.91
CA PRO A 125 3.13 0.29 -6.94
C PRO A 125 2.59 -0.64 -8.03
N ALA A 126 3.47 -1.47 -8.57
CA ALA A 126 3.06 -2.61 -9.36
C ALA A 126 2.50 -3.71 -8.44
N GLN A 127 1.97 -4.77 -9.02
CA GLN A 127 1.49 -5.96 -8.32
C GLN A 127 2.14 -7.21 -8.92
N ILE A 128 2.53 -8.16 -8.06
CA ILE A 128 2.93 -9.51 -8.46
C ILE A 128 1.84 -10.48 -7.99
N ASP A 129 1.33 -11.34 -8.87
CA ASP A 129 0.42 -12.41 -8.49
C ASP A 129 1.15 -13.69 -8.03
N SER A 130 0.39 -14.68 -7.56
CA SER A 130 0.96 -15.94 -7.05
C SER A 130 1.66 -16.77 -8.14
N ALA A 131 1.41 -16.50 -9.42
CA ALA A 131 2.10 -17.10 -10.55
C ALA A 131 3.38 -16.33 -10.96
N ASN A 132 3.75 -15.30 -10.22
CA ASN A 132 4.84 -14.36 -10.53
C ASN A 132 4.64 -13.57 -11.83
N ARG A 133 3.39 -13.35 -12.23
CA ARG A 133 3.05 -12.35 -13.25
C ARG A 133 3.01 -10.98 -12.60
N VAL A 134 3.56 -10.01 -13.28
CA VAL A 134 3.62 -8.61 -12.86
C VAL A 134 2.56 -7.82 -13.59
N TYR A 135 1.95 -6.85 -12.89
CA TYR A 135 0.95 -5.93 -13.43
C TYR A 135 1.33 -4.50 -13.09
N ILE A 136 1.20 -3.58 -14.05
CA ILE A 136 1.38 -2.14 -13.87
C ILE A 136 0.28 -1.36 -14.57
N ALA A 137 -0.07 -0.18 -14.04
CA ALA A 137 -1.00 0.73 -14.69
C ALA A 137 -0.51 1.15 -16.07
N ALA A 138 -1.44 1.34 -17.00
CA ALA A 138 -1.16 1.77 -18.36
C ALA A 138 -2.23 2.74 -18.88
N ALA A 139 -1.98 3.36 -20.03
CA ALA A 139 -2.85 4.36 -20.65
C ALA A 139 -4.28 3.86 -20.83
N GLY A 140 -5.24 4.77 -20.68
CA GLY A 140 -6.66 4.49 -20.91
C GLY A 140 -7.31 3.58 -19.88
N GLY A 141 -6.79 3.53 -18.64
CA GLY A 141 -7.31 2.63 -17.60
C GLY A 141 -6.99 1.15 -17.85
N THR A 142 -6.04 0.87 -18.74
CA THR A 142 -5.58 -0.50 -19.01
C THR A 142 -4.45 -0.93 -18.09
N VAL A 143 -4.13 -2.22 -18.08
CA VAL A 143 -3.05 -2.81 -17.28
C VAL A 143 -2.06 -3.49 -18.21
N LEU A 144 -0.78 -3.16 -18.12
CA LEU A 144 0.27 -3.97 -18.72
C LEU A 144 0.63 -5.12 -17.77
N TYR A 145 0.93 -6.28 -18.37
CA TYR A 145 1.46 -7.41 -17.61
C TYR A 145 2.74 -7.95 -18.22
N ARG A 146 3.51 -8.65 -17.40
CA ARG A 146 4.68 -9.43 -17.76
C ARG A 146 4.65 -10.77 -17.05
N ASP A 147 4.76 -11.87 -17.82
CA ASP A 147 4.53 -13.24 -17.32
C ASP A 147 5.57 -13.76 -16.33
N THR A 148 6.71 -13.15 -16.19
CA THR A 148 7.74 -13.62 -15.25
C THR A 148 8.47 -12.47 -14.59
N ALA A 149 8.37 -12.37 -13.27
CA ALA A 149 9.07 -11.36 -12.49
C ALA A 149 10.60 -11.58 -12.44
N ASN A 150 11.06 -12.82 -12.44
CA ASN A 150 12.45 -13.18 -12.16
C ASN A 150 13.40 -13.22 -13.38
N LYS A 151 12.89 -13.25 -14.60
CA LYS A 151 13.71 -13.51 -15.80
C LYS A 151 13.79 -12.30 -16.71
N GLY A 152 14.94 -12.12 -17.38
CA GLY A 152 15.10 -11.10 -18.41
C GLY A 152 14.17 -11.30 -19.62
N ALA A 153 13.92 -12.55 -20.04
CA ALA A 153 12.95 -12.87 -21.10
C ALA A 153 11.58 -13.20 -20.49
N GLY A 154 10.55 -12.43 -20.82
CA GLY A 154 9.17 -12.65 -20.41
C GLY A 154 8.22 -12.09 -21.46
N LYS A 155 7.08 -12.76 -21.70
CA LYS A 155 6.04 -12.22 -22.56
C LYS A 155 5.33 -11.08 -21.81
N SER A 156 5.07 -10.00 -22.52
CA SER A 156 4.28 -8.88 -22.02
C SER A 156 3.02 -8.72 -22.86
N GLY A 157 2.00 -8.14 -22.29
CA GLY A 157 0.75 -7.84 -22.97
C GLY A 157 -0.05 -6.78 -22.23
N ARG A 158 -1.23 -6.50 -22.73
CA ARG A 158 -2.16 -5.51 -22.19
C ARG A 158 -3.51 -6.14 -21.89
N LEU A 159 -4.12 -5.75 -20.79
CA LEU A 159 -5.47 -6.10 -20.39
C LEU A 159 -6.31 -4.83 -20.27
N ALA A 160 -7.60 -4.91 -20.56
CA ALA A 160 -8.56 -3.82 -20.35
C ALA A 160 -9.83 -4.39 -19.73
N PHE A 161 -10.24 -3.88 -18.58
CA PHE A 161 -11.42 -4.34 -17.85
C PHE A 161 -12.73 -4.13 -18.61
N TYR A 162 -12.75 -3.19 -19.55
CA TYR A 162 -13.85 -2.89 -20.44
C TYR A 162 -13.70 -3.51 -21.84
N GLY A 163 -12.67 -4.33 -22.07
CA GLY A 163 -12.39 -5.03 -23.32
C GLY A 163 -11.29 -4.38 -24.17
N LEU A 164 -10.27 -5.18 -24.51
CA LEU A 164 -9.10 -4.70 -25.24
C LEU A 164 -9.44 -4.24 -26.68
N SER A 165 -10.47 -4.81 -27.31
CA SER A 165 -10.95 -4.36 -28.63
C SER A 165 -11.46 -2.92 -28.60
N ILE A 166 -12.18 -2.54 -27.54
CA ILE A 166 -12.67 -1.17 -27.34
C ILE A 166 -11.49 -0.22 -27.13
N PHE A 167 -10.50 -0.61 -26.31
CA PHE A 167 -9.29 0.20 -26.16
C PHE A 167 -8.59 0.41 -27.50
N ASN A 168 -8.36 -0.64 -28.26
CA ASN A 168 -7.64 -0.54 -29.54
C ASN A 168 -8.36 0.37 -30.55
N GLU A 169 -9.69 0.36 -30.57
CA GLU A 169 -10.50 1.19 -31.46
C GLU A 169 -10.51 2.68 -31.04
N TYR A 170 -10.54 2.95 -29.73
CA TYR A 170 -10.69 4.31 -29.18
C TYR A 170 -9.52 4.75 -28.31
N ALA A 171 -8.32 4.20 -28.50
CA ALA A 171 -7.15 4.39 -27.64
C ALA A 171 -6.84 5.87 -27.34
N LYS A 172 -6.87 6.73 -28.38
CA LYS A 172 -6.61 8.17 -28.20
C LYS A 172 -7.56 8.84 -27.23
N GLN A 173 -8.86 8.55 -27.32
CA GLN A 173 -9.87 9.15 -26.44
C GLN A 173 -9.74 8.57 -25.02
N LEU A 174 -9.66 7.24 -24.91
CA LEU A 174 -9.58 6.56 -23.62
C LEU A 174 -8.33 6.96 -22.84
N THR A 175 -7.19 7.11 -23.51
CA THR A 175 -5.94 7.61 -22.87
C THR A 175 -6.11 9.02 -22.29
N GLN A 176 -6.98 9.85 -22.87
CA GLN A 176 -7.22 11.20 -22.38
C GLN A 176 -8.27 11.29 -21.27
N THR A 177 -9.11 10.27 -21.11
CA THR A 177 -10.31 10.37 -20.29
C THR A 177 -10.42 9.29 -19.22
N VAL A 178 -9.63 8.22 -19.27
CA VAL A 178 -9.71 7.11 -18.31
C VAL A 178 -8.32 6.79 -17.78
N MET A 179 -8.20 6.72 -16.47
CA MET A 179 -6.91 6.53 -15.79
C MET A 179 -7.08 5.65 -14.55
N ILE A 180 -6.13 4.74 -14.30
CA ILE A 180 -6.03 4.06 -13.01
C ILE A 180 -5.51 5.06 -12.00
N ASP A 181 -6.16 5.19 -10.86
CA ASP A 181 -5.85 6.17 -9.82
C ASP A 181 -5.57 5.55 -8.43
N THR A 182 -5.51 4.22 -8.34
CA THR A 182 -5.13 3.48 -7.14
C THR A 182 -4.03 2.45 -7.44
N PRO A 183 -3.31 1.96 -6.42
CA PRO A 183 -2.55 0.74 -6.54
C PRO A 183 -3.42 -0.43 -7.02
N ILE A 184 -2.78 -1.41 -7.69
CA ILE A 184 -3.42 -2.67 -8.09
C ILE A 184 -3.19 -3.69 -6.98
N THR A 185 -4.21 -4.47 -6.63
CA THR A 185 -4.09 -5.58 -5.67
C THR A 185 -4.57 -6.88 -6.32
N ALA A 186 -3.82 -7.98 -6.13
CA ALA A 186 -4.19 -9.31 -6.60
C ALA A 186 -4.68 -10.20 -5.46
N ASP A 187 -5.71 -11.02 -5.73
CA ASP A 187 -6.14 -12.07 -4.83
C ASP A 187 -5.35 -13.39 -5.04
N ALA A 188 -5.57 -14.37 -4.17
CA ALA A 188 -4.92 -15.68 -4.25
C ALA A 188 -5.29 -16.47 -5.52
N SER A 189 -6.36 -16.08 -6.21
CA SER A 189 -6.82 -16.67 -7.49
C SER A 189 -6.28 -15.90 -8.70
N ASN A 190 -5.38 -14.93 -8.49
CA ASN A 190 -4.77 -14.08 -9.53
C ASN A 190 -5.76 -13.18 -10.27
N ASN A 191 -6.89 -12.83 -9.65
CA ASN A 191 -7.71 -11.73 -10.11
C ASN A 191 -7.08 -10.44 -9.57
N ILE A 192 -7.15 -9.35 -10.35
CA ILE A 192 -6.63 -8.04 -9.96
C ILE A 192 -7.76 -7.02 -9.81
N TYR A 193 -7.61 -6.12 -8.84
CA TYR A 193 -8.57 -5.10 -8.46
C TYR A 193 -7.89 -3.74 -8.40
N PHE A 194 -8.57 -2.69 -8.84
CA PHE A 194 -8.07 -1.31 -8.78
C PHE A 194 -9.20 -0.30 -8.95
N GLY A 195 -8.96 0.92 -8.50
CA GLY A 195 -9.79 2.08 -8.81
C GLY A 195 -9.38 2.75 -10.11
N PHE A 196 -10.33 3.39 -10.76
CA PHE A 196 -10.08 4.20 -11.94
C PHE A 196 -10.95 5.46 -11.97
N VAL A 197 -10.40 6.53 -12.53
CA VAL A 197 -11.09 7.80 -12.70
C VAL A 197 -11.40 8.05 -14.18
N VAL A 198 -12.53 8.70 -14.41
CA VAL A 198 -13.00 9.12 -15.73
C VAL A 198 -13.23 10.63 -15.73
N THR A 199 -12.48 11.37 -16.55
CA THR A 199 -12.50 12.83 -16.57
C THR A 199 -13.36 13.41 -17.70
N GLY A 200 -13.99 12.55 -18.52
CA GLY A 200 -14.81 13.01 -19.65
C GLY A 200 -15.59 11.91 -20.35
N ASN A 201 -16.41 12.30 -21.33
CA ASN A 201 -17.16 11.35 -22.13
C ASN A 201 -16.22 10.40 -22.88
N ASN A 202 -16.54 9.10 -22.86
CA ASN A 202 -15.75 8.07 -23.53
C ASN A 202 -16.63 7.05 -24.25
N LYS A 203 -16.08 6.39 -25.25
CA LYS A 203 -16.80 5.41 -26.10
C LYS A 203 -17.07 4.08 -25.41
N ALA A 204 -16.44 3.82 -24.28
CA ALA A 204 -16.72 2.65 -23.43
C ALA A 204 -17.85 2.91 -22.43
N ASN A 205 -18.43 4.12 -22.39
CA ASN A 205 -19.46 4.57 -21.45
C ASN A 205 -19.07 4.35 -19.99
N LEU A 206 -17.80 4.48 -19.67
CA LEU A 206 -17.26 4.32 -18.33
C LEU A 206 -17.60 5.53 -17.47
N GLN A 207 -17.76 5.28 -16.18
CA GLN A 207 -17.81 6.25 -15.09
C GLN A 207 -16.74 5.85 -14.07
N SER A 208 -16.16 6.83 -13.34
CA SER A 208 -15.17 6.54 -12.29
C SER A 208 -15.68 5.45 -11.34
N GLY A 209 -14.81 4.51 -10.98
CA GLY A 209 -15.25 3.39 -10.19
C GLY A 209 -14.16 2.34 -9.92
N ILE A 210 -14.61 1.14 -9.62
CA ILE A 210 -13.79 0.00 -9.25
C ILE A 210 -13.82 -1.02 -10.37
N ALA A 211 -12.66 -1.55 -10.75
CA ALA A 211 -12.50 -2.57 -11.77
C ALA A 211 -11.88 -3.85 -11.19
N ARG A 212 -12.28 -4.96 -11.78
CA ARG A 212 -11.70 -6.27 -11.60
C ARG A 212 -11.33 -6.86 -12.95
N ILE A 213 -10.15 -7.47 -13.05
CA ILE A 213 -9.79 -8.34 -14.18
C ILE A 213 -9.52 -9.74 -13.62
N ALA A 214 -10.30 -10.70 -14.05
CA ALA A 214 -10.11 -12.10 -13.66
C ALA A 214 -8.80 -12.67 -14.24
N ALA A 215 -8.27 -13.74 -13.66
CA ALA A 215 -7.05 -14.41 -14.12
C ALA A 215 -7.10 -14.82 -15.61
N ASN A 216 -8.29 -15.08 -16.14
CA ASN A 216 -8.51 -15.38 -17.57
C ASN A 216 -8.60 -14.13 -18.46
N GLY A 217 -8.44 -12.91 -17.90
CA GLY A 217 -8.51 -11.63 -18.62
C GLY A 217 -9.90 -11.02 -18.75
N THR A 218 -10.95 -11.66 -18.22
CA THR A 218 -12.32 -11.11 -18.24
C THR A 218 -12.44 -9.97 -17.26
N GLY A 219 -12.91 -8.80 -17.74
CA GLY A 219 -13.11 -7.60 -16.93
C GLY A 219 -14.54 -7.47 -16.40
N THR A 220 -14.65 -6.87 -15.22
CA THR A 220 -15.89 -6.44 -14.56
C THR A 220 -15.63 -5.10 -13.89
N TRP A 221 -16.64 -4.23 -13.84
CA TRP A 221 -16.50 -2.95 -13.14
C TRP A 221 -17.84 -2.46 -12.59
N VAL A 222 -17.76 -1.57 -11.61
CA VAL A 222 -18.89 -0.86 -11.03
C VAL A 222 -18.52 0.61 -10.84
N SER A 223 -19.45 1.54 -11.12
CA SER A 223 -19.19 2.95 -10.84
C SER A 223 -19.20 3.22 -9.33
N ALA A 224 -18.41 4.19 -8.87
CA ALA A 224 -18.39 4.64 -7.48
C ALA A 224 -19.80 5.05 -7.00
N THR A 225 -20.53 5.77 -7.84
CA THR A 225 -21.93 6.18 -7.59
C THR A 225 -22.85 4.98 -7.36
N ALA A 226 -22.76 3.95 -8.19
CA ALA A 226 -23.59 2.74 -8.05
C ALA A 226 -23.18 1.91 -6.84
N ALA A 227 -21.88 1.75 -6.62
CA ALA A 227 -21.35 0.98 -5.50
C ALA A 227 -21.72 1.62 -4.15
N ALA A 228 -21.66 2.95 -4.03
CA ALA A 228 -22.05 3.67 -2.83
C ALA A 228 -23.57 3.88 -2.71
N GLY A 229 -24.37 3.61 -3.76
CA GLY A 229 -25.79 3.94 -3.79
C GLY A 229 -26.08 5.44 -3.64
N SER A 230 -25.13 6.30 -3.95
CA SER A 230 -25.18 7.74 -3.71
C SER A 230 -24.67 8.55 -4.90
N LYS A 231 -25.49 9.47 -5.40
CA LYS A 231 -25.12 10.36 -6.50
C LYS A 231 -24.05 11.39 -6.14
N SER A 232 -23.84 11.65 -4.86
CA SER A 232 -22.79 12.57 -4.39
C SER A 232 -21.41 11.94 -4.37
N ILE A 233 -21.30 10.61 -4.35
CA ILE A 233 -20.03 9.89 -4.40
C ILE A 233 -19.72 9.58 -5.86
N THR A 234 -18.66 10.14 -6.40
CA THR A 234 -18.43 10.18 -7.85
C THR A 234 -17.14 9.54 -8.31
N GLN A 235 -16.21 9.22 -7.39
CA GLN A 235 -14.89 8.68 -7.72
C GLN A 235 -14.39 7.72 -6.64
N VAL A 236 -13.32 6.98 -6.93
CA VAL A 236 -12.54 6.26 -5.92
C VAL A 236 -11.63 7.27 -5.23
N ALA A 237 -11.35 7.09 -3.96
CA ALA A 237 -10.32 7.87 -3.29
C ALA A 237 -8.96 7.54 -3.92
N MET A 238 -8.27 8.54 -4.47
CA MET A 238 -6.96 8.36 -5.10
C MET A 238 -5.97 7.74 -4.09
N ASN A 239 -5.08 6.89 -4.55
CA ASN A 239 -4.12 6.12 -3.75
C ASN A 239 -4.71 5.03 -2.83
N CYS A 240 -6.02 4.93 -2.66
CA CYS A 240 -6.65 3.91 -1.83
C CYS A 240 -6.49 2.52 -2.48
N ALA A 241 -5.45 1.78 -2.12
CA ALA A 241 -5.25 0.41 -2.58
C ALA A 241 -6.43 -0.47 -2.15
N PRO A 242 -7.04 -1.27 -3.04
CA PRO A 242 -8.05 -2.25 -2.62
C PRO A 242 -7.45 -3.29 -1.68
N ALA A 243 -8.05 -3.51 -0.50
CA ALA A 243 -7.67 -4.60 0.38
C ALA A 243 -8.64 -5.78 0.21
N ILE A 244 -8.14 -7.01 0.37
CA ILE A 244 -8.94 -8.23 0.14
C ILE A 244 -8.99 -9.05 1.42
N SER A 245 -10.18 -9.49 1.84
CA SER A 245 -10.35 -10.35 3.02
C SER A 245 -9.50 -11.62 2.91
N ALA A 246 -9.12 -12.19 4.06
CA ALA A 246 -8.26 -13.38 4.10
C ALA A 246 -8.86 -14.61 3.38
N ASP A 247 -10.20 -14.72 3.34
CA ASP A 247 -10.93 -15.76 2.60
C ASP A 247 -11.08 -15.43 1.10
N GLY A 248 -10.63 -14.24 0.65
CA GLY A 248 -10.73 -13.78 -0.73
C GLY A 248 -12.13 -13.38 -1.19
N SER A 249 -13.14 -13.36 -0.29
CA SER A 249 -14.54 -13.14 -0.68
C SER A 249 -14.96 -11.68 -0.76
N THR A 250 -14.19 -10.77 -0.15
CA THR A 250 -14.57 -9.35 -0.01
C THR A 250 -13.41 -8.44 -0.38
N VAL A 251 -13.71 -7.39 -1.16
CA VAL A 251 -12.79 -6.30 -1.48
C VAL A 251 -13.22 -5.04 -0.73
N TYR A 252 -12.30 -4.45 0.03
CA TYR A 252 -12.51 -3.18 0.73
C TYR A 252 -11.81 -2.05 -0.03
N ILE A 253 -12.53 -0.98 -0.30
CA ILE A 253 -12.01 0.20 -1.00
C ILE A 253 -12.84 1.43 -0.63
N THR A 254 -12.22 2.60 -0.57
CA THR A 254 -12.91 3.85 -0.30
C THR A 254 -13.28 4.57 -1.58
N VAL A 255 -14.51 5.08 -1.63
CA VAL A 255 -15.01 5.99 -2.66
C VAL A 255 -15.33 7.34 -2.05
N SER A 256 -15.21 8.42 -2.83
CA SER A 256 -15.38 9.78 -2.31
C SER A 256 -15.97 10.73 -3.34
N ASN A 257 -16.16 11.97 -2.90
CA ASN A 257 -16.46 13.12 -3.76
C ASN A 257 -15.33 14.17 -3.75
N GLY A 258 -14.12 13.76 -3.33
CA GLY A 258 -12.99 14.65 -3.11
C GLY A 258 -12.98 15.31 -1.72
N SER A 259 -13.95 15.00 -0.87
CA SER A 259 -14.08 15.51 0.49
C SER A 259 -14.64 14.43 1.42
N ALA A 260 -15.94 14.13 1.37
CA ALA A 260 -16.53 13.03 2.13
C ALA A 260 -16.33 11.69 1.44
N GLY A 261 -16.18 10.61 2.21
CA GLY A 261 -15.96 9.27 1.69
C GLY A 261 -16.86 8.20 2.31
N VAL A 262 -16.90 7.06 1.63
CA VAL A 262 -17.57 5.84 2.05
C VAL A 262 -16.62 4.67 1.87
N LEU A 263 -16.39 3.89 2.91
CA LEU A 263 -15.68 2.62 2.82
C LEU A 263 -16.66 1.55 2.36
N LEU A 264 -16.32 0.84 1.29
CA LEU A 264 -17.14 -0.21 0.69
C LEU A 264 -16.57 -1.59 1.01
N ALA A 265 -17.44 -2.56 1.25
CA ALA A 265 -17.17 -3.98 1.21
C ALA A 265 -17.89 -4.57 0.00
N LEU A 266 -17.14 -4.96 -1.02
CA LEU A 266 -17.67 -5.48 -2.29
C LEU A 266 -17.48 -6.99 -2.38
N ASP A 267 -18.41 -7.68 -3.01
CA ASP A 267 -18.20 -9.07 -3.43
C ASP A 267 -17.04 -9.16 -4.43
N SER A 268 -16.03 -9.96 -4.14
CA SER A 268 -14.81 -10.03 -4.94
C SER A 268 -15.01 -10.54 -6.36
N THR A 269 -16.11 -11.24 -6.65
CA THR A 269 -16.40 -11.80 -7.97
C THR A 269 -17.23 -10.86 -8.84
N THR A 270 -18.27 -10.26 -8.25
CA THR A 270 -19.29 -9.48 -8.97
C THR A 270 -19.12 -7.98 -8.79
N LEU A 271 -18.34 -7.52 -7.80
CA LEU A 271 -18.24 -6.14 -7.33
C LEU A 271 -19.57 -5.57 -6.80
N ALA A 272 -20.55 -6.42 -6.50
CA ALA A 272 -21.76 -5.98 -5.82
C ALA A 272 -21.46 -5.56 -4.39
N THR A 273 -22.04 -4.44 -3.94
CA THR A 273 -21.86 -3.94 -2.58
C THR A 273 -22.51 -4.89 -1.58
N LYS A 274 -21.72 -5.47 -0.68
CA LYS A 274 -22.19 -6.32 0.44
C LYS A 274 -22.58 -5.46 1.62
N SER A 275 -21.75 -4.47 1.93
CA SER A 275 -21.99 -3.47 2.97
C SER A 275 -21.14 -2.23 2.73
N GLN A 276 -21.41 -1.17 3.49
CA GLN A 276 -20.68 0.08 3.41
C GLN A 276 -20.78 0.86 4.71
N ALA A 277 -19.78 1.72 4.97
CA ALA A 277 -19.77 2.63 6.09
C ALA A 277 -19.41 4.04 5.65
N PRO A 278 -20.23 5.07 6.00
CA PRO A 278 -19.80 6.46 5.85
C PRO A 278 -18.61 6.72 6.78
N LEU A 279 -17.63 7.45 6.27
CA LEU A 279 -16.45 7.81 7.05
C LEU A 279 -16.76 9.08 7.85
N THR A 280 -16.83 8.95 9.16
CA THR A 280 -17.28 10.01 10.08
C THR A 280 -16.15 10.35 11.05
N ASP A 281 -15.94 11.64 11.28
CA ASP A 281 -15.03 12.14 12.30
C ASP A 281 -15.58 11.81 13.70
N PRO A 282 -14.83 11.07 14.53
CA PRO A 282 -15.31 10.63 15.84
C PRO A 282 -15.56 11.76 16.85
N SER A 283 -14.90 12.92 16.68
CA SER A 283 -15.03 14.06 17.59
C SER A 283 -16.25 14.92 17.26
N SER A 284 -16.46 15.22 15.96
CA SER A 284 -17.50 16.15 15.52
C SER A 284 -18.78 15.48 15.06
N GLY A 285 -18.71 14.19 14.67
CA GLY A 285 -19.81 13.49 14.02
C GLY A 285 -20.06 13.91 12.56
N GLN A 286 -19.24 14.82 12.00
CA GLN A 286 -19.33 15.23 10.61
C GLN A 286 -18.64 14.19 9.69
N ALA A 287 -18.87 14.30 8.38
CA ALA A 287 -18.12 13.49 7.43
C ALA A 287 -16.62 13.82 7.56
N ALA A 288 -15.80 12.82 7.87
CA ALA A 288 -14.35 12.97 7.86
C ALA A 288 -13.86 13.23 6.43
N TRP A 289 -12.72 13.90 6.30
CA TRP A 289 -12.22 14.24 4.97
C TRP A 289 -11.41 13.07 4.37
N VAL A 290 -11.76 12.76 3.12
CA VAL A 290 -11.07 11.82 2.23
C VAL A 290 -10.68 12.59 0.99
N VAL A 291 -9.45 13.06 0.96
CA VAL A 291 -8.92 13.92 -0.09
C VAL A 291 -7.84 13.19 -0.90
N ASP A 292 -7.66 13.59 -2.15
CA ASP A 292 -6.73 12.95 -3.08
C ASP A 292 -5.24 13.14 -2.71
N LEU A 293 -4.96 13.94 -1.69
CA LEU A 293 -3.62 14.11 -1.10
C LEU A 293 -3.23 12.95 -0.16
N SER A 294 -4.20 12.13 0.27
CA SER A 294 -3.96 11.02 1.19
C SER A 294 -3.38 9.80 0.48
N SER A 295 -2.54 9.05 1.19
CA SER A 295 -2.07 7.73 0.78
C SER A 295 -2.69 6.60 1.61
N ALA A 296 -3.75 6.87 2.40
CA ALA A 296 -4.41 5.88 3.22
C ALA A 296 -5.08 4.79 2.38
N ALA A 297 -4.91 3.55 2.79
CA ALA A 297 -5.59 2.38 2.24
C ALA A 297 -6.14 1.50 3.38
N PRO A 298 -7.18 0.68 3.16
CA PRO A 298 -7.66 -0.22 4.19
C PRO A 298 -6.58 -1.23 4.60
N THR A 299 -6.44 -1.48 5.91
CA THR A 299 -5.68 -2.62 6.46
C THR A 299 -6.66 -3.59 7.07
N ILE A 300 -6.47 -4.89 6.85
CA ILE A 300 -7.30 -5.94 7.42
C ILE A 300 -6.53 -6.67 8.52
N GLY A 301 -7.09 -6.64 9.73
CA GLY A 301 -6.56 -7.39 10.87
C GLY A 301 -6.72 -8.91 10.73
N PRO A 302 -6.00 -9.71 11.54
CA PRO A 302 -6.13 -11.17 11.53
C PRO A 302 -7.52 -11.69 11.90
N ASP A 303 -8.32 -10.90 12.58
CA ASP A 303 -9.72 -11.16 12.95
C ASP A 303 -10.73 -10.74 11.86
N GLY A 304 -10.25 -10.07 10.83
CA GLY A 304 -11.03 -9.54 9.73
C GLY A 304 -11.47 -8.07 9.92
N ASP A 305 -11.15 -7.45 11.04
CA ASP A 305 -11.43 -6.03 11.28
C ASP A 305 -10.69 -5.14 10.27
N VAL A 306 -11.32 -4.02 9.91
CA VAL A 306 -10.85 -3.13 8.86
C VAL A 306 -10.50 -1.76 9.45
N TYR A 307 -9.30 -1.30 9.15
CA TYR A 307 -8.76 0.00 9.57
C TYR A 307 -8.60 0.91 8.37
N TYR A 308 -9.02 2.17 8.48
CA TYR A 308 -8.87 3.15 7.41
C TYR A 308 -8.60 4.55 7.96
N GLY A 309 -7.55 5.20 7.46
CA GLY A 309 -7.16 6.55 7.86
C GLY A 309 -7.97 7.65 7.18
N VAL A 310 -8.39 8.66 7.94
CA VAL A 310 -9.09 9.85 7.44
C VAL A 310 -8.53 11.11 8.06
N LEU A 311 -8.73 12.27 7.43
CA LEU A 311 -8.45 13.57 8.03
C LEU A 311 -9.64 14.03 8.86
N GLU A 312 -9.38 14.77 9.94
CA GLU A 312 -10.42 15.35 10.79
C GLU A 312 -11.29 16.39 10.08
N ASN A 313 -12.51 16.54 10.53
CA ASN A 313 -13.42 17.60 10.10
C ASN A 313 -14.26 18.14 11.28
N PRO A 314 -14.11 19.42 11.69
CA PRO A 314 -13.37 20.48 10.99
C PRO A 314 -11.86 20.45 11.24
N TYR A 315 -11.13 20.76 10.21
CA TYR A 315 -9.69 21.01 10.28
C TYR A 315 -9.42 22.38 10.94
N PRO A 316 -8.40 22.57 11.79
CA PRO A 316 -7.41 21.59 12.29
C PRO A 316 -7.74 21.13 13.74
N ASN A 317 -8.95 20.75 14.05
CA ASN A 317 -9.38 20.48 15.43
C ASN A 317 -8.67 19.28 16.09
N HIS A 318 -7.99 18.46 15.30
CA HIS A 318 -7.18 17.33 15.77
C HIS A 318 -5.73 17.43 15.27
N ASN A 319 -5.21 18.65 15.11
CA ASN A 319 -3.81 18.95 14.81
C ASN A 319 -3.28 18.35 13.50
N ASN A 320 -4.11 18.17 12.48
CA ASN A 320 -3.80 17.45 11.23
C ASN A 320 -3.46 15.95 11.43
N ARG A 321 -3.91 15.36 12.53
CA ARG A 321 -3.66 13.96 12.85
C ARG A 321 -4.68 13.03 12.19
N GLY A 322 -5.91 13.53 11.99
CA GLY A 322 -7.02 12.71 11.54
C GLY A 322 -7.31 11.54 12.50
N TRP A 323 -7.94 10.50 11.98
CA TRP A 323 -8.39 9.35 12.76
C TRP A 323 -8.12 8.06 12.02
N LEU A 324 -7.66 7.03 12.70
CA LEU A 324 -7.68 5.65 12.19
C LEU A 324 -9.03 5.04 12.53
N LEU A 325 -9.97 5.08 11.61
CA LEU A 325 -11.28 4.47 11.81
C LEU A 325 -11.15 2.94 11.84
N HIS A 326 -11.92 2.30 12.71
CA HIS A 326 -11.88 0.87 12.96
C HIS A 326 -13.29 0.28 12.84
N PHE A 327 -13.46 -0.70 11.98
CA PHE A 327 -14.72 -1.36 11.69
C PHE A 327 -14.61 -2.87 11.85
N ASP A 328 -15.72 -3.52 12.14
CA ASP A 328 -15.81 -4.97 11.95
C ASP A 328 -15.73 -5.35 10.47
N ALA A 329 -15.51 -6.63 10.17
CA ALA A 329 -15.38 -7.14 8.79
C ALA A 329 -16.62 -6.87 7.91
N THR A 330 -17.78 -6.62 8.50
CA THR A 330 -19.03 -6.33 7.78
C THR A 330 -19.27 -4.84 7.58
N LEU A 331 -18.42 -3.99 8.13
CA LEU A 331 -18.56 -2.53 8.19
C LEU A 331 -19.83 -2.05 8.90
N ALA A 332 -20.54 -2.93 9.59
CA ALA A 332 -21.79 -2.59 10.30
C ALA A 332 -21.52 -1.90 11.64
N THR A 333 -20.37 -2.18 12.26
CA THR A 333 -20.00 -1.64 13.56
C THR A 333 -18.76 -0.78 13.44
N LEU A 334 -18.87 0.51 13.76
CA LEU A 334 -17.74 1.37 14.03
C LEU A 334 -17.24 1.06 15.44
N LYS A 335 -15.99 0.60 15.55
CA LYS A 335 -15.30 0.29 16.79
C LYS A 335 -14.50 1.50 17.29
N THR A 336 -13.71 1.32 18.33
CA THR A 336 -12.85 2.37 18.89
C THR A 336 -11.82 2.83 17.87
N PRO A 337 -11.74 4.13 17.50
CA PRO A 337 -10.76 4.64 16.54
C PRO A 337 -9.36 4.80 17.16
N GLY A 338 -8.33 4.92 16.33
CA GLY A 338 -7.00 5.40 16.75
C GLY A 338 -6.90 6.93 16.62
N SER A 339 -6.08 7.54 17.47
CA SER A 339 -5.84 8.98 17.54
C SER A 339 -4.88 9.52 16.46
N PHE A 340 -4.67 8.79 15.38
CA PHE A 340 -3.95 9.23 14.18
C PHE A 340 -4.33 8.34 12.99
N GLY A 341 -4.61 8.93 11.85
CA GLY A 341 -4.95 8.18 10.64
C GLY A 341 -4.63 8.91 9.34
N TRP A 342 -4.38 10.20 9.39
CA TRP A 342 -4.11 10.99 8.21
C TRP A 342 -2.87 10.45 7.45
N ASP A 343 -3.02 10.17 6.17
CA ASP A 343 -2.00 9.62 5.26
C ASP A 343 -1.40 8.27 5.67
N ALA A 344 -1.94 7.61 6.67
CA ALA A 344 -1.37 6.38 7.17
C ALA A 344 -2.18 5.16 6.75
N THR A 345 -1.46 4.10 6.40
CA THR A 345 -1.97 2.73 6.31
C THR A 345 -1.37 1.95 7.47
N ALA A 346 -2.20 1.50 8.40
CA ALA A 346 -1.73 0.83 9.61
C ALA A 346 -1.02 -0.49 9.28
N SER A 347 0.01 -0.83 10.05
CA SER A 347 0.70 -2.11 9.95
C SER A 347 0.25 -3.04 11.08
N VAL A 348 0.17 -4.34 10.82
CA VAL A 348 -0.25 -5.34 11.81
C VAL A 348 0.95 -5.83 12.61
N VAL A 349 0.87 -5.74 13.94
CA VAL A 349 1.91 -6.17 14.88
C VAL A 349 1.37 -7.36 15.67
N PRO A 350 1.88 -8.60 15.51
CA PRO A 350 1.53 -9.68 16.40
C PRO A 350 1.84 -9.30 17.86
N SER A 351 0.88 -9.42 18.78
CA SER A 351 1.10 -9.00 20.17
C SER A 351 2.25 -9.73 20.85
N THR A 352 2.57 -10.94 20.38
CA THR A 352 3.74 -11.73 20.82
C THR A 352 5.08 -11.09 20.47
N ALA A 353 5.12 -10.12 19.54
CA ALA A 353 6.33 -9.36 19.24
C ALA A 353 6.70 -8.34 20.34
N ILE A 354 5.78 -8.06 21.27
CA ILE A 354 5.98 -7.18 22.42
C ILE A 354 5.90 -8.02 23.71
N PRO A 355 7.02 -8.55 24.24
CA PRO A 355 6.98 -9.50 25.36
C PRO A 355 6.37 -8.94 26.66
N ASN A 356 6.39 -7.62 26.81
CA ASN A 356 5.85 -6.94 27.99
C ASN A 356 4.37 -6.55 27.87
N TYR A 357 3.76 -6.76 26.69
CA TYR A 357 2.34 -6.52 26.50
C TYR A 357 1.50 -7.40 27.45
N LYS A 358 0.52 -6.79 28.13
CA LYS A 358 -0.32 -7.45 29.14
C LYS A 358 -1.81 -7.43 28.80
N GLY A 359 -2.17 -6.88 27.65
CA GLY A 359 -3.55 -6.89 27.17
C GLY A 359 -3.99 -8.25 26.64
N SER A 360 -5.21 -8.30 26.12
CA SER A 360 -5.85 -9.52 25.59
C SER A 360 -5.78 -9.64 24.07
N SER A 361 -5.43 -8.56 23.36
CA SER A 361 -5.42 -8.55 21.90
C SER A 361 -4.38 -9.52 21.33
N SER A 362 -4.77 -10.29 20.32
CA SER A 362 -3.86 -11.20 19.63
C SER A 362 -2.90 -10.45 18.69
N TYR A 363 -3.27 -9.26 18.26
CA TYR A 363 -2.48 -8.34 17.46
C TYR A 363 -2.71 -6.90 17.92
N LEU A 364 -1.81 -6.03 17.49
CA LEU A 364 -1.82 -4.59 17.69
C LEU A 364 -1.68 -3.91 16.34
N VAL A 365 -1.89 -2.61 16.27
CA VAL A 365 -1.71 -1.83 15.04
C VAL A 365 -0.65 -0.77 15.23
N MET A 366 0.29 -0.69 14.28
CA MET A 366 1.35 0.33 14.24
C MET A 366 0.96 1.43 13.27
N VAL A 367 1.10 2.68 13.66
CA VAL A 367 0.76 3.86 12.85
C VAL A 367 1.73 5.02 13.10
N LYS A 368 1.84 5.93 12.13
CA LYS A 368 2.41 7.25 12.32
C LYS A 368 1.58 7.99 13.37
N TYR A 369 2.23 8.83 14.19
CA TYR A 369 1.57 9.47 15.34
C TYR A 369 2.08 10.91 15.55
N ASN A 370 2.39 11.60 14.45
CA ASN A 370 2.89 12.96 14.47
C ASN A 370 1.88 13.94 15.10
N ASN A 371 2.40 14.99 15.75
CA ASN A 371 1.63 16.11 16.30
C ASN A 371 2.21 17.42 15.76
N TYR A 372 1.74 17.81 14.58
CA TYR A 372 2.35 18.81 13.73
C TYR A 372 2.42 20.20 14.38
N ILE A 373 3.63 20.75 14.52
CA ILE A 373 3.87 22.05 15.16
C ILE A 373 3.13 23.19 14.46
N GLY A 374 2.43 24.02 15.23
CA GLY A 374 1.70 25.17 14.69
C GLY A 374 0.38 24.84 13.98
N ILE A 375 -0.01 23.56 13.92
CA ILE A 375 -1.31 23.14 13.44
C ILE A 375 -2.22 22.90 14.66
N GLY A 376 -3.34 23.64 14.77
CA GLY A 376 -4.19 23.55 15.95
C GLY A 376 -3.42 23.87 17.24
N THR A 377 -3.34 22.89 18.14
CA THR A 377 -2.56 22.92 19.38
C THR A 377 -1.28 22.07 19.31
N GLY A 378 -0.92 21.61 18.10
CA GLY A 378 0.23 20.73 17.89
C GLY A 378 1.56 21.36 18.34
N ASN A 379 2.37 20.57 19.02
CA ASN A 379 3.59 20.97 19.67
C ASN A 379 4.87 20.45 19.00
N GLY A 380 4.74 19.66 17.93
CA GLY A 380 5.87 19.04 17.22
C GLY A 380 6.44 17.79 17.90
N GLU A 381 5.72 17.19 18.83
CA GLU A 381 6.02 15.85 19.38
C GLU A 381 5.61 14.79 18.35
N ASN A 382 6.46 14.62 17.32
CA ASN A 382 6.22 13.69 16.26
C ASN A 382 6.66 12.28 16.65
N GLU A 383 5.71 11.36 16.73
CA GLU A 383 5.89 9.99 17.21
C GLU A 383 5.48 8.94 16.16
N ILE A 384 5.80 7.71 16.44
CA ILE A 384 5.17 6.51 15.91
C ILE A 384 4.61 5.71 17.09
N ALA A 385 3.48 5.05 16.89
CA ALA A 385 2.76 4.37 17.98
C ALA A 385 2.37 2.94 17.62
N ILE A 386 2.25 2.11 18.65
CA ILE A 386 1.57 0.81 18.61
C ILE A 386 0.34 0.92 19.50
N LEU A 387 -0.82 0.66 18.91
CA LEU A 387 -2.13 0.80 19.52
C LEU A 387 -2.78 -0.57 19.74
N ASP A 388 -3.50 -0.69 20.85
CA ASP A 388 -4.29 -1.89 21.19
C ASP A 388 -5.74 -1.68 20.70
N PRO A 389 -6.24 -2.44 19.72
CA PRO A 389 -7.56 -2.25 19.15
C PRO A 389 -8.71 -2.65 20.13
N GLU A 390 -8.43 -3.41 21.19
CA GLU A 390 -9.43 -3.86 22.15
C GLU A 390 -9.38 -3.10 23.48
N ALA A 391 -8.31 -2.33 23.75
CA ALA A 391 -8.20 -1.49 24.94
C ALA A 391 -8.40 -0.01 24.57
N THR A 392 -8.84 0.79 25.54
CA THR A 392 -9.21 2.19 25.31
C THR A 392 -8.53 3.16 26.26
N GLN A 393 -8.39 4.39 25.80
CA GLN A 393 -7.98 5.56 26.60
C GLN A 393 -8.71 6.82 26.10
N PRO A 394 -8.75 7.91 26.90
CA PRO A 394 -9.15 9.22 26.39
C PRO A 394 -8.10 9.74 25.41
N ASP A 395 -8.54 10.37 24.33
CA ASP A 395 -7.69 11.06 23.40
C ASP A 395 -7.17 12.38 24.00
N GLU A 396 -5.89 12.66 23.84
CA GLU A 396 -5.22 13.86 24.39
C GLU A 396 -5.41 15.10 23.52
N TYR A 397 -5.77 14.92 22.25
CA TYR A 397 -5.76 15.98 21.23
C TYR A 397 -7.14 16.49 20.86
N SER A 398 -8.21 15.88 21.35
CA SER A 398 -9.60 16.32 21.12
C SER A 398 -10.25 16.90 22.38
N ASN A 399 -11.16 17.84 22.19
CA ASN A 399 -11.91 18.45 23.29
C ASN A 399 -13.40 18.59 22.93
N PRO A 400 -14.35 17.88 23.59
CA PRO A 400 -14.07 16.91 24.66
C PRO A 400 -13.28 15.68 24.18
N PRO A 401 -12.57 14.98 25.09
CA PRO A 401 -11.78 13.80 24.72
C PRO A 401 -12.64 12.70 24.11
N VAL A 402 -12.26 12.25 22.90
CA VAL A 402 -12.79 11.04 22.28
C VAL A 402 -12.18 9.80 22.95
N THR A 403 -12.93 8.72 23.06
CA THR A 403 -12.37 7.42 23.47
C THR A 403 -11.65 6.80 22.27
N VAL A 404 -10.35 6.54 22.40
CA VAL A 404 -9.51 6.00 21.34
C VAL A 404 -8.83 4.69 21.77
N MET A 405 -8.25 3.96 20.81
CA MET A 405 -7.39 2.81 21.06
C MET A 405 -6.27 3.19 22.02
N LYS A 406 -5.99 2.29 22.97
CA LYS A 406 -4.94 2.52 23.95
C LYS A 406 -3.55 2.39 23.32
N GLU A 407 -2.72 3.35 23.62
CA GLU A 407 -1.29 3.29 23.33
C GLU A 407 -0.61 2.20 24.16
N VAL A 408 0.09 1.31 23.48
CA VAL A 408 0.93 0.27 24.09
C VAL A 408 2.36 0.76 24.20
N GLU A 409 2.86 1.33 23.11
CA GLU A 409 4.19 1.94 23.02
C GLU A 409 4.13 3.13 22.06
N THR A 410 4.84 4.21 22.41
CA THR A 410 5.13 5.33 21.51
C THR A 410 6.63 5.55 21.42
N LEU A 411 7.09 6.10 20.31
CA LEU A 411 8.49 6.45 20.08
C LEU A 411 8.59 7.86 19.51
N LEU A 412 9.08 8.80 20.29
CA LEU A 412 9.35 10.17 19.85
C LEU A 412 10.49 10.21 18.83
N GLY A 413 10.37 11.06 17.81
CA GLY A 413 11.42 11.35 16.85
C GLY A 413 12.72 11.77 17.58
N PRO A 414 13.89 11.21 17.21
CA PRO A 414 15.12 11.41 18.00
C PRO A 414 15.82 12.73 17.70
N THR A 415 15.50 13.40 16.61
CA THR A 415 16.25 14.57 16.11
C THR A 415 15.41 15.85 16.25
N PRO A 416 15.88 16.87 16.99
CA PRO A 416 15.21 18.15 17.07
C PRO A 416 15.07 18.83 15.71
N ALA A 417 13.90 19.39 15.41
CA ALA A 417 13.63 20.12 14.18
C ALA A 417 13.95 21.62 14.34
N PRO A 418 14.40 22.31 13.27
CA PRO A 418 14.72 23.74 13.33
C PRO A 418 13.54 24.65 13.72
N GLY A 419 12.30 24.21 13.43
CA GLY A 419 11.05 24.92 13.74
C GLY A 419 10.54 24.72 15.17
N GLY A 420 11.18 23.85 15.96
CA GLY A 420 10.74 23.36 17.25
C GLY A 420 10.19 21.95 17.17
N GLY A 421 10.05 21.27 18.33
CA GLY A 421 9.71 19.86 18.36
C GLY A 421 10.82 18.97 17.76
N VAL A 422 10.41 17.86 17.14
CA VAL A 422 11.31 16.92 16.44
C VAL A 422 10.88 16.78 14.97
N TYR A 423 11.80 16.29 14.11
CA TYR A 423 11.47 15.97 12.72
C TYR A 423 10.33 14.97 12.64
N GLU A 424 9.53 15.08 11.58
CA GLU A 424 8.39 14.21 11.33
C GLU A 424 8.82 12.80 10.95
N TRP A 425 7.96 11.84 11.29
CA TRP A 425 8.10 10.50 10.75
C TRP A 425 7.45 10.46 9.36
N CYS A 426 8.24 10.13 8.37
CA CYS A 426 7.83 10.02 6.98
C CYS A 426 7.43 8.57 6.67
N ILE A 427 6.21 8.19 6.99
CA ILE A 427 5.75 6.81 6.89
C ILE A 427 4.37 6.76 6.21
N ASN A 428 4.26 5.94 5.16
CA ASN A 428 2.97 5.46 4.68
C ASN A 428 2.57 4.17 5.41
N SER A 429 3.39 3.10 5.23
CA SER A 429 3.28 1.86 5.99
C SER A 429 4.68 1.42 6.42
N ALA A 430 4.87 1.17 7.72
CA ALA A 430 6.15 0.70 8.25
C ALA A 430 6.17 -0.83 8.31
N VAL A 431 7.28 -1.44 7.88
CA VAL A 431 7.43 -2.89 7.96
C VAL A 431 7.62 -3.36 9.41
N VAL A 432 6.84 -4.37 9.79
CA VAL A 432 6.91 -5.03 11.08
C VAL A 432 7.66 -6.37 10.95
N ASP A 433 8.82 -6.47 11.57
CA ASP A 433 9.60 -7.70 11.71
C ASP A 433 9.33 -8.33 13.09
N ALA A 434 8.30 -9.14 13.17
CA ALA A 434 7.93 -9.84 14.40
C ALA A 434 9.02 -10.81 14.88
N ALA A 435 9.82 -11.40 13.96
CA ALA A 435 10.89 -12.33 14.30
C ALA A 435 12.05 -11.67 15.05
N SER A 436 12.18 -10.34 14.98
CA SER A 436 13.18 -9.58 15.73
C SER A 436 12.58 -8.51 16.63
N SER A 437 11.26 -8.53 16.84
CA SER A 437 10.53 -7.51 17.60
C SER A 437 10.92 -6.09 17.15
N SER A 438 10.83 -5.82 15.87
CA SER A 438 11.29 -4.54 15.30
C SER A 438 10.29 -3.95 14.32
N VAL A 439 10.25 -2.62 14.28
CA VAL A 439 9.64 -1.82 13.22
C VAL A 439 10.74 -1.01 12.57
N PHE A 440 10.68 -0.87 11.25
CA PHE A 440 11.62 -0.03 10.50
C PHE A 440 10.90 1.16 9.89
N ALA A 441 11.43 2.37 10.14
CA ALA A 441 10.79 3.61 9.75
C ALA A 441 11.80 4.67 9.31
N GLY A 442 11.45 5.46 8.28
CA GLY A 442 12.15 6.66 7.86
C GLY A 442 11.68 7.89 8.61
N SER A 443 12.54 8.89 8.76
CA SER A 443 12.23 10.21 9.28
C SER A 443 12.73 11.28 8.33
N GLU A 444 12.10 12.44 8.33
CA GLU A 444 12.51 13.61 7.55
C GLU A 444 13.87 14.20 7.97
N ASP A 445 14.45 13.70 9.06
CA ASP A 445 15.82 14.02 9.44
C ASP A 445 16.90 13.37 8.56
N GLY A 446 16.47 12.57 7.57
CA GLY A 446 17.32 11.87 6.63
C GLY A 446 17.88 10.55 7.14
N ASN A 447 17.47 10.10 8.32
CA ASN A 447 17.86 8.82 8.87
C ASN A 447 16.76 7.77 8.75
N PHE A 448 17.20 6.52 8.73
CA PHE A 448 16.35 5.35 8.81
C PHE A 448 16.59 4.61 10.12
N TYR A 449 15.51 4.21 10.79
CA TYR A 449 15.56 3.73 12.16
C TYR A 449 15.02 2.30 12.29
N ARG A 450 15.63 1.55 13.22
CA ARG A 450 15.10 0.30 13.73
C ARG A 450 14.60 0.52 15.15
N TRP A 451 13.30 0.57 15.33
CA TRP A 451 12.64 0.56 16.62
C TRP A 451 12.56 -0.87 17.13
N ASN A 452 13.16 -1.15 18.28
CA ASN A 452 12.99 -2.42 18.99
C ASN A 452 11.78 -2.32 19.90
N ILE A 453 10.69 -2.96 19.52
CA ILE A 453 9.39 -2.93 20.22
C ILE A 453 9.33 -3.88 21.42
N ALA A 454 10.36 -4.70 21.68
CA ALA A 454 10.48 -5.45 22.93
C ALA A 454 11.05 -4.60 24.06
N THR A 455 11.75 -3.51 23.75
CA THR A 455 12.42 -2.63 24.71
C THR A 455 11.99 -1.17 24.61
N ASN A 456 11.11 -0.86 23.67
CA ASN A 456 10.67 0.48 23.30
C ASN A 456 11.84 1.47 23.08
N LYS A 457 12.83 1.10 22.26
CA LYS A 457 14.02 1.92 21.99
C LYS A 457 14.46 1.83 20.55
N ILE A 458 15.04 2.91 20.03
CA ILE A 458 15.83 2.86 18.80
C ILE A 458 17.05 1.98 19.05
N SER A 459 17.16 0.90 18.32
CA SER A 459 18.27 -0.06 18.44
C SER A 459 19.35 0.14 17.40
N GLN A 460 18.98 0.71 16.24
CA GLN A 460 19.90 1.08 15.17
C GLN A 460 19.37 2.31 14.43
N SER A 461 20.28 3.12 13.91
CA SER A 461 20.01 4.22 12.97
C SER A 461 21.03 4.17 11.85
N LEU A 462 20.63 4.60 10.66
CA LEU A 462 21.49 4.70 9.49
C LEU A 462 21.15 5.99 8.74
N PRO A 463 22.10 6.91 8.56
CA PRO A 463 21.88 8.08 7.71
C PRO A 463 21.78 7.64 6.25
N LEU A 464 20.73 8.06 5.56
CA LEU A 464 20.51 7.80 4.13
C LEU A 464 20.84 9.04 3.30
N ASN A 465 20.36 10.21 3.72
CA ASN A 465 20.53 11.46 3.00
C ASN A 465 20.52 12.65 3.98
N ALA A 466 20.61 13.88 3.45
CA ALA A 466 20.35 15.09 4.21
C ALA A 466 18.86 15.15 4.61
N PRO A 467 18.52 15.91 5.68
CA PRO A 467 17.14 16.17 6.04
C PRO A 467 16.34 16.69 4.85
N THR A 468 15.26 16.04 4.53
CA THR A 468 14.40 16.36 3.39
C THR A 468 12.96 16.12 3.78
N PRO A 469 12.10 17.15 3.83
CA PRO A 469 10.67 16.94 3.88
C PRO A 469 10.23 16.17 2.65
N GLU A 470 9.59 15.04 2.86
CA GLU A 470 9.14 14.19 1.76
C GLU A 470 7.84 13.47 2.11
N ALA A 471 7.06 13.21 1.08
CA ALA A 471 5.84 12.45 1.26
C ALA A 471 6.15 10.98 1.52
N TYR A 472 5.49 10.46 2.45
CA TYR A 472 5.20 9.10 2.89
C TYR A 472 5.92 7.99 2.15
N THR A 473 7.00 7.52 2.73
CA THR A 473 7.82 6.47 2.16
C THR A 473 7.53 5.12 2.82
N PRO A 474 7.30 4.05 2.03
CA PRO A 474 7.18 2.71 2.58
C PRO A 474 8.54 2.16 2.99
N SER A 475 8.54 1.27 3.99
CA SER A 475 9.69 0.45 4.32
C SER A 475 9.38 -1.02 4.13
N MET A 476 10.38 -1.83 3.76
CA MET A 476 10.18 -3.22 3.40
C MET A 476 11.35 -4.09 3.87
N VAL A 477 11.11 -5.41 3.98
CA VAL A 477 12.17 -6.41 4.18
C VAL A 477 12.10 -7.42 3.04
N GLY A 478 13.23 -7.65 2.38
CA GLY A 478 13.34 -8.64 1.32
C GLY A 478 13.47 -10.09 1.84
N PRO A 479 13.40 -11.10 0.96
CA PRO A 479 13.44 -12.51 1.36
C PRO A 479 14.79 -12.92 1.97
N ASP A 480 15.86 -12.21 1.68
CA ASP A 480 17.19 -12.41 2.26
C ASP A 480 17.42 -11.60 3.54
N GLY A 481 16.38 -10.89 4.01
CA GLY A 481 16.41 -10.07 5.20
C GLY A 481 17.03 -8.67 5.00
N LYS A 482 17.47 -8.30 3.79
CA LYS A 482 17.84 -6.89 3.54
C LYS A 482 16.63 -5.99 3.76
N ILE A 483 16.88 -4.82 4.32
CA ILE A 483 15.87 -3.82 4.61
C ILE A 483 15.92 -2.79 3.49
N TYR A 484 14.75 -2.36 3.05
CA TYR A 484 14.63 -1.40 1.97
C TYR A 484 13.88 -0.17 2.45
N ALA A 485 14.42 1.00 2.11
CA ALA A 485 13.87 2.29 2.45
C ALA A 485 13.96 3.23 1.26
N ILE A 486 12.97 4.12 1.09
CA ILE A 486 13.05 5.21 0.14
C ILE A 486 13.31 6.48 0.93
N ASN A 487 14.24 7.31 0.44
CA ASN A 487 14.49 8.64 0.95
C ASN A 487 15.06 9.51 -0.18
N ASN A 488 14.55 10.73 -0.31
CA ASN A 488 14.96 11.70 -1.35
C ASN A 488 14.99 11.09 -2.76
N ALA A 489 13.90 10.44 -3.16
CA ALA A 489 13.73 9.81 -4.48
C ALA A 489 14.70 8.65 -4.79
N ILE A 490 15.33 8.07 -3.79
CA ILE A 490 16.27 6.95 -3.93
C ILE A 490 15.81 5.79 -3.06
N LEU A 491 15.80 4.58 -3.64
CA LEU A 491 15.65 3.33 -2.92
C LEU A 491 17.03 2.86 -2.44
N TYR A 492 17.13 2.55 -1.16
CA TYR A 492 18.31 2.02 -0.50
C TYR A 492 18.07 0.57 -0.07
N ALA A 493 18.97 -0.33 -0.42
CA ALA A 493 19.05 -1.68 0.12
C ALA A 493 20.07 -1.70 1.26
N ILE A 494 19.63 -2.03 2.46
CA ILE A 494 20.38 -1.92 3.71
C ILE A 494 20.64 -3.31 4.28
N GLY A 495 21.88 -3.57 4.71
CA GLY A 495 22.24 -4.86 5.29
C GLY A 495 23.71 -5.20 5.10
N LYS A 496 23.98 -6.45 4.67
CA LYS A 496 25.31 -6.99 4.36
C LYS A 496 25.33 -7.59 2.96
#